data_b272eacfc2f29a80bd05d49fa793febd
#
_entry.id   b272eacfc2f29a80bd05d49fa793febd
#
_cell.length_a   1.000
_cell.length_b   1.000
_cell.length_c   1.000
_cell.angle_alpha   90.00
_cell.angle_beta   90.00
_cell.angle_gamma   90.00
#
_symmetry.space_group_name_H-M   'P 1'
#
loop_
_entity.id
_entity.type
_entity.pdbx_description
1 polymer ?
#
loop_
_entity_poly.entity_id
_entity_poly.type
_entity_poly.pdbx_seq_one_letter_code
_entity_poly.pdbx_strand_id
1 'polypeptide(L)'
;MLIFIVTAGIIGIVSILHYVHAQANSINTNETQVFATDSKPYGLTYGEWTAKWWQWAYSVPKNVNPSYDDSGRYCSEGQNGPVWFLTGSYKHQVDRYCNIPAGKSVLFTILNSECSFAEFPNLKTEQDLRKCAKEMQDSVIQVQAIVNGVNVKGLDKYRIQSPLFNFTLGGNNILGMPAQTTTQAVSDGNWVFLKPLPMGKHVIYFKGGLKSINATATSGSNSNYTFAGPYGWDSPVTYHLTITKS
;
A
#
# COMPACT_ATOMS: atom_id res chain seq x y z
N MET A 1 -19.43 72.33 38.02
CA MET A 1 -20.18 71.11 37.73
C MET A 1 -19.57 70.47 36.50
N LEU A 2 -18.65 69.55 36.75
CA LEU A 2 -17.89 68.84 35.69
C LEU A 2 -18.63 67.58 35.30
N ILE A 3 -18.88 67.41 34.02
CA ILE A 3 -19.42 66.18 33.45
C ILE A 3 -18.26 65.42 32.80
N PHE A 4 -17.88 64.30 33.40
CA PHE A 4 -16.98 63.32 32.77
C PHE A 4 -17.81 62.33 31.94
N ILE A 5 -17.59 62.31 30.64
CA ILE A 5 -18.12 61.27 29.73
C ILE A 5 -17.09 60.17 29.62
N VAL A 6 -17.45 58.96 30.05
CA VAL A 6 -16.68 57.76 29.94
C VAL A 6 -16.87 57.20 28.54
N THR A 7 -15.82 57.17 27.74
CA THR A 7 -15.70 56.45 26.47
C THR A 7 -14.76 55.26 26.63
N ALA A 8 -15.25 54.16 27.16
CA ALA A 8 -14.51 52.89 27.17
C ALA A 8 -15.52 51.78 26.88
N GLY A 9 -15.43 51.20 25.68
CA GLY A 9 -16.24 50.00 25.44
C GLY A 9 -16.48 49.55 24.01
N ILE A 10 -15.64 49.89 23.01
CA ILE A 10 -15.86 49.36 21.63
C ILE A 10 -14.65 48.60 21.05
N ILE A 11 -13.51 48.57 21.71
CA ILE A 11 -12.28 47.92 21.14
C ILE A 11 -12.20 46.42 21.43
N GLY A 12 -12.98 45.90 22.39
CA GLY A 12 -12.89 44.49 22.80
C GLY A 12 -13.62 43.47 21.88
N ILE A 13 -14.61 43.92 21.11
CA ILE A 13 -15.50 43.00 20.39
C ILE A 13 -14.94 42.59 19.01
N VAL A 14 -14.15 43.43 18.38
CA VAL A 14 -13.60 43.17 17.05
C VAL A 14 -12.50 42.09 17.07
N SER A 15 -11.71 42.03 18.17
CA SER A 15 -10.62 41.06 18.31
C SER A 15 -11.10 39.61 18.52
N ILE A 16 -12.26 39.44 19.16
CA ILE A 16 -12.83 38.09 19.40
C ILE A 16 -13.42 37.49 18.11
N LEU A 17 -14.02 38.30 17.25
CA LEU A 17 -14.58 37.86 15.98
C LEU A 17 -13.50 37.37 14.99
N HIS A 18 -12.32 37.96 15.00
CA HIS A 18 -11.21 37.51 14.16
C HIS A 18 -10.58 36.19 14.65
N TYR A 19 -10.61 35.94 15.98
CA TYR A 19 -10.09 34.69 16.54
C TYR A 19 -11.00 33.49 16.26
N VAL A 20 -12.32 33.69 16.24
CA VAL A 20 -13.30 32.64 15.93
C VAL A 20 -13.32 32.28 14.44
N HIS A 21 -13.05 33.24 13.54
CA HIS A 21 -12.97 32.97 12.11
C HIS A 21 -11.68 32.25 11.69
N ALA A 22 -10.59 32.37 12.44
CA ALA A 22 -9.35 31.64 12.18
C ALA A 22 -9.44 30.15 12.59
N GLN A 23 -10.34 29.79 13.49
CA GLN A 23 -10.57 28.38 13.87
C GLN A 23 -11.60 27.65 13.00
N ALA A 24 -12.41 28.37 12.23
CA ALA A 24 -13.44 27.75 11.37
C ALA A 24 -12.88 27.15 10.06
N ASN A 25 -11.62 27.36 9.75
CA ASN A 25 -10.95 26.79 8.58
C ASN A 25 -9.97 25.65 8.90
N SER A 26 -10.07 25.00 10.05
CA SER A 26 -9.53 23.65 10.19
C SER A 26 -10.43 22.71 9.39
N ILE A 27 -10.19 22.65 8.09
CA ILE A 27 -10.70 21.61 7.21
C ILE A 27 -10.49 20.31 7.95
N ASN A 28 -11.57 19.56 8.12
CA ASN A 28 -11.59 18.25 8.76
C ASN A 28 -10.68 17.29 7.93
N THR A 29 -9.37 17.35 8.17
CA THR A 29 -8.33 16.59 7.47
C THR A 29 -8.24 15.14 7.93
N ASN A 30 -9.25 14.68 8.69
CA ASN A 30 -9.28 13.35 9.28
C ASN A 30 -9.81 12.26 8.34
N GLU A 31 -10.07 12.55 7.07
CA GLU A 31 -10.48 11.52 6.12
C GLU A 31 -9.25 11.07 5.31
N THR A 32 -8.90 9.80 5.47
CA THR A 32 -7.85 9.16 4.66
C THR A 32 -8.25 9.23 3.19
N GLN A 33 -7.53 10.02 2.40
CA GLN A 33 -7.85 10.20 0.99
C GLN A 33 -7.35 9.00 0.18
N VAL A 34 -8.16 7.93 0.13
CA VAL A 34 -7.93 6.77 -0.71
C VAL A 34 -8.66 6.96 -2.04
N PHE A 35 -8.04 6.55 -3.15
CA PHE A 35 -8.73 6.48 -4.42
C PHE A 35 -9.84 5.43 -4.37
N ALA A 36 -10.97 5.71 -4.98
CA ALA A 36 -12.04 4.72 -5.16
C ALA A 36 -11.58 3.61 -6.13
N THR A 37 -12.04 2.37 -5.89
CA THR A 37 -11.58 1.19 -6.64
C THR A 37 -12.02 1.19 -8.11
N ASP A 38 -13.06 1.93 -8.45
CA ASP A 38 -13.56 2.16 -9.82
C ASP A 38 -12.91 3.36 -10.51
N SER A 39 -12.08 4.12 -9.81
CA SER A 39 -11.35 5.25 -10.38
C SER A 39 -10.18 4.80 -11.25
N LYS A 40 -9.68 5.71 -12.09
CA LYS A 40 -8.51 5.49 -12.95
C LYS A 40 -7.42 6.52 -12.66
N PRO A 41 -6.75 6.46 -11.51
CA PRO A 41 -5.65 7.38 -11.21
C PRO A 41 -4.58 7.30 -12.27
N TYR A 42 -4.18 8.46 -12.81
CA TYR A 42 -3.17 8.56 -13.87
C TYR A 42 -3.48 7.73 -15.12
N GLY A 43 -4.77 7.52 -15.42
CA GLY A 43 -5.25 6.82 -16.62
C GLY A 43 -5.29 5.30 -16.55
N LEU A 44 -4.85 4.69 -15.44
CA LEU A 44 -4.88 3.24 -15.23
C LEU A 44 -5.93 2.84 -14.19
N THR A 45 -6.53 1.69 -14.38
CA THR A 45 -7.42 1.07 -13.39
C THR A 45 -6.64 0.67 -12.13
N TYR A 46 -7.35 0.44 -11.05
CA TYR A 46 -6.74 -0.06 -9.81
C TYR A 46 -5.98 -1.37 -10.04
N GLY A 47 -6.59 -2.32 -10.78
CA GLY A 47 -5.95 -3.61 -11.10
C GLY A 47 -4.69 -3.46 -11.96
N GLU A 48 -4.66 -2.53 -12.91
CA GLU A 48 -3.43 -2.24 -13.69
C GLU A 48 -2.31 -1.66 -12.81
N TRP A 49 -2.66 -0.86 -11.78
CA TRP A 49 -1.68 -0.38 -10.81
C TRP A 49 -1.12 -1.49 -9.92
N THR A 50 -1.93 -2.51 -9.57
CA THR A 50 -1.42 -3.67 -8.82
C THR A 50 -0.44 -4.49 -9.66
N ALA A 51 -0.70 -4.64 -10.97
CA ALA A 51 0.25 -5.25 -11.91
C ALA A 51 1.57 -4.44 -12.00
N LYS A 52 1.48 -3.10 -12.05
CA LYS A 52 2.67 -2.21 -12.02
C LYS A 52 3.48 -2.37 -10.75
N TRP A 53 2.82 -2.54 -9.62
CA TRP A 53 3.49 -2.80 -8.34
C TRP A 53 4.31 -4.09 -8.40
N TRP A 54 3.74 -5.19 -8.94
CA TRP A 54 4.44 -6.46 -9.08
C TRP A 54 5.61 -6.37 -10.08
N GLN A 55 5.40 -5.69 -11.22
CA GLN A 55 6.48 -5.41 -12.17
C GLN A 55 7.65 -4.68 -11.50
N TRP A 56 7.36 -3.67 -10.68
CA TRP A 56 8.37 -2.96 -9.90
C TRP A 56 9.05 -3.90 -8.88
N ALA A 57 8.28 -4.61 -8.06
CA ALA A 57 8.82 -5.48 -7.01
C ALA A 57 9.78 -6.54 -7.57
N TYR A 58 9.45 -7.11 -8.73
CA TYR A 58 10.29 -8.10 -9.40
C TYR A 58 11.48 -7.50 -10.18
N SER A 59 11.42 -6.22 -10.53
CA SER A 59 12.53 -5.54 -11.21
C SER A 59 13.70 -5.19 -10.28
N VAL A 60 13.42 -5.02 -8.97
CA VAL A 60 14.42 -4.61 -7.98
C VAL A 60 15.22 -5.83 -7.49
N PRO A 61 16.56 -5.83 -7.59
CA PRO A 61 17.39 -6.92 -7.11
C PRO A 61 17.19 -7.21 -5.62
N LYS A 62 17.23 -8.49 -5.23
CA LYS A 62 16.92 -8.97 -3.87
C LYS A 62 17.71 -8.26 -2.77
N ASN A 63 18.98 -7.97 -3.00
CA ASN A 63 19.87 -7.35 -1.99
C ASN A 63 19.55 -5.88 -1.69
N VAL A 64 18.78 -5.22 -2.54
CA VAL A 64 18.30 -3.83 -2.37
C VAL A 64 16.77 -3.73 -2.47
N ASN A 65 16.09 -4.86 -2.46
CA ASN A 65 14.63 -4.89 -2.60
C ASN A 65 13.95 -4.41 -1.32
N PRO A 66 13.04 -3.43 -1.39
CA PRO A 66 12.34 -2.90 -0.23
C PRO A 66 11.57 -3.94 0.59
N SER A 67 11.16 -5.07 0.00
CA SER A 67 10.45 -6.14 0.71
C SER A 67 11.34 -6.89 1.70
N TYR A 68 12.66 -6.84 1.51
CA TYR A 68 13.68 -7.47 2.35
C TYR A 68 14.41 -6.47 3.27
N ASP A 69 14.07 -5.20 3.17
CA ASP A 69 14.68 -4.13 3.97
C ASP A 69 13.82 -3.81 5.19
N ASP A 70 14.39 -3.91 6.38
CA ASP A 70 13.69 -3.66 7.63
C ASP A 70 13.61 -2.18 8.00
N SER A 71 14.51 -1.37 7.46
CA SER A 71 14.72 0.01 7.88
C SER A 71 14.09 1.08 6.96
N GLY A 72 13.74 0.70 5.73
CA GLY A 72 13.31 1.63 4.68
C GLY A 72 14.46 2.27 3.89
N ARG A 73 15.70 1.81 4.11
CA ARG A 73 16.89 2.32 3.41
C ARG A 73 16.76 2.26 1.89
N TYR A 74 16.08 1.23 1.38
CA TYR A 74 15.91 0.99 -0.05
C TYR A 74 14.52 1.39 -0.57
N CYS A 75 13.76 2.18 0.18
CA CYS A 75 12.40 2.53 -0.22
C CYS A 75 12.31 3.33 -1.53
N SER A 76 13.41 3.94 -1.98
CA SER A 76 13.50 4.69 -3.24
C SER A 76 13.93 3.84 -4.44
N GLU A 77 14.31 2.58 -4.23
CA GLU A 77 14.80 1.74 -5.31
C GLU A 77 13.74 1.45 -6.36
N GLY A 78 14.09 1.66 -7.63
CA GLY A 78 13.22 1.41 -8.78
C GLY A 78 11.97 2.30 -8.86
N GLN A 79 11.80 3.28 -7.97
CA GLN A 79 10.64 4.17 -7.98
C GLN A 79 10.67 5.11 -9.19
N ASN A 80 9.56 5.15 -9.93
CA ASN A 80 9.41 6.05 -11.07
C ASN A 80 7.95 6.50 -11.24
N GLY A 81 7.72 7.49 -12.13
CA GLY A 81 6.35 7.96 -12.45
C GLY A 81 5.63 8.64 -11.27
N PRO A 82 4.28 8.74 -11.32
CA PRO A 82 3.48 9.52 -10.38
C PRO A 82 3.12 8.74 -9.10
N VAL A 83 3.36 7.43 -9.05
CA VAL A 83 2.99 6.56 -7.93
C VAL A 83 4.25 6.03 -7.26
N TRP A 84 4.28 6.13 -5.93
CA TRP A 84 5.30 5.56 -5.07
C TRP A 84 4.78 4.26 -4.47
N PHE A 85 5.53 3.18 -4.64
CA PHE A 85 5.17 1.87 -4.17
C PHE A 85 5.78 1.58 -2.80
N LEU A 86 4.98 1.04 -1.88
CA LEU A 86 5.47 0.50 -0.61
C LEU A 86 5.15 -1.00 -0.54
N THR A 87 5.95 -1.74 0.21
CA THR A 87 5.85 -3.20 0.33
C THR A 87 5.47 -3.63 1.75
N GLY A 88 4.87 -4.81 1.86
CA GLY A 88 4.84 -5.58 3.09
C GLY A 88 6.26 -6.02 3.53
N SER A 89 6.33 -6.96 4.45
CA SER A 89 7.57 -7.55 4.92
C SER A 89 7.47 -9.06 4.90
N TYR A 90 8.57 -9.74 4.58
CA TYR A 90 8.72 -11.19 4.79
C TYR A 90 9.11 -11.54 6.25
N LYS A 91 9.27 -10.54 7.10
CA LYS A 91 9.52 -10.69 8.55
C LYS A 91 8.27 -10.36 9.36
N HIS A 92 8.33 -10.61 10.67
CA HIS A 92 7.14 -10.43 11.52
C HIS A 92 6.74 -8.96 11.67
N GLN A 93 7.64 -8.10 12.09
CA GLN A 93 7.37 -6.67 12.30
C GLN A 93 8.53 -5.85 11.79
N VAL A 94 8.23 -4.75 11.12
CA VAL A 94 9.23 -3.79 10.65
C VAL A 94 8.76 -2.35 10.81
N ASP A 95 9.73 -1.47 11.11
CA ASP A 95 9.58 -0.02 11.13
C ASP A 95 10.50 0.60 10.08
N ARG A 96 9.92 1.24 9.06
CA ARG A 96 10.64 1.76 7.90
C ARG A 96 10.54 3.28 7.83
N TYR A 97 11.65 3.92 7.49
CA TYR A 97 11.74 5.36 7.26
C TYR A 97 11.95 5.63 5.78
N CYS A 98 11.12 6.50 5.19
CA CYS A 98 11.13 6.73 3.75
C CYS A 98 10.86 8.20 3.41
N ASN A 99 11.72 8.78 2.57
CA ASN A 99 11.52 10.11 2.01
C ASN A 99 10.85 9.99 0.64
N ILE A 100 9.72 10.66 0.45
CA ILE A 100 8.93 10.63 -0.79
C ILE A 100 8.81 12.04 -1.33
N PRO A 101 9.12 12.28 -2.63
CA PRO A 101 8.89 13.58 -3.26
C PRO A 101 7.41 13.96 -3.23
N ALA A 102 7.12 15.23 -2.95
CA ALA A 102 5.76 15.76 -2.96
C ALA A 102 5.07 15.54 -4.33
N GLY A 103 3.76 15.38 -4.30
CA GLY A 103 2.95 15.13 -5.49
C GLY A 103 2.86 13.65 -5.91
N LYS A 104 3.60 12.74 -5.28
CA LYS A 104 3.47 11.30 -5.52
C LYS A 104 2.27 10.73 -4.75
N SER A 105 1.45 9.95 -5.43
CA SER A 105 0.48 9.07 -4.77
C SER A 105 1.20 7.85 -4.19
N VAL A 106 0.65 7.22 -3.16
CA VAL A 106 1.27 6.07 -2.51
C VAL A 106 0.39 4.84 -2.67
N LEU A 107 0.92 3.78 -3.29
CA LEU A 107 0.24 2.49 -3.40
C LEU A 107 0.97 1.44 -2.55
N PHE A 108 0.25 0.80 -1.66
CA PHE A 108 0.77 -0.31 -0.88
C PHE A 108 -0.21 -1.47 -0.80
N THR A 109 0.34 -2.64 -0.57
CA THR A 109 -0.43 -3.86 -0.30
C THR A 109 -0.39 -4.18 1.18
N ILE A 110 -1.53 -4.61 1.72
CA ILE A 110 -1.60 -5.15 3.09
C ILE A 110 -1.14 -6.60 3.07
N LEU A 111 -1.78 -7.39 2.24
CA LEU A 111 -1.37 -8.73 1.83
C LEU A 111 -1.76 -8.92 0.37
N ASN A 112 -0.91 -9.59 -0.39
CA ASN A 112 -1.16 -9.93 -1.77
C ASN A 112 -0.49 -11.26 -2.14
N SER A 113 -1.02 -11.88 -3.15
CA SER A 113 -0.49 -13.08 -3.79
C SER A 113 -0.36 -12.85 -5.29
N GLU A 114 0.49 -13.63 -5.91
CA GLU A 114 0.70 -13.65 -7.35
C GLU A 114 0.98 -15.08 -7.79
N CYS A 115 0.51 -15.44 -8.97
CA CYS A 115 0.86 -16.68 -9.62
C CYS A 115 1.30 -16.40 -11.05
N SER A 116 2.44 -16.99 -11.44
CA SER A 116 2.97 -16.90 -12.78
C SER A 116 3.24 -18.28 -13.39
N PHE A 117 3.29 -18.35 -14.72
CA PHE A 117 3.65 -19.61 -15.39
C PHE A 117 5.08 -20.05 -15.11
N ALA A 118 5.97 -19.11 -14.71
CA ALA A 118 7.34 -19.47 -14.33
C ALA A 118 7.39 -20.16 -12.97
N GLU A 119 6.64 -19.67 -11.99
CA GLU A 119 6.59 -20.25 -10.63
C GLU A 119 5.75 -21.52 -10.59
N PHE A 120 4.70 -21.58 -11.40
CA PHE A 120 3.75 -22.70 -11.45
C PHE A 120 3.64 -23.25 -12.87
N PRO A 121 4.63 -24.02 -13.37
CA PRO A 121 4.70 -24.47 -14.76
C PRO A 121 3.61 -25.50 -15.14
N ASN A 122 2.90 -26.01 -14.15
CA ASN A 122 1.70 -26.85 -14.36
C ASN A 122 0.45 -26.05 -14.75
N LEU A 123 0.40 -24.75 -14.45
CA LEU A 123 -0.68 -23.87 -14.92
C LEU A 123 -0.50 -23.55 -16.40
N LYS A 124 -1.59 -23.45 -17.16
CA LYS A 124 -1.53 -23.32 -18.61
C LYS A 124 -2.35 -22.17 -19.18
N THR A 125 -3.28 -21.65 -18.41
CA THR A 125 -4.22 -20.61 -18.85
C THR A 125 -4.25 -19.42 -17.89
N GLU A 126 -4.69 -18.26 -18.37
CA GLU A 126 -4.97 -17.11 -17.52
C GLU A 126 -5.95 -17.47 -16.39
N GLN A 127 -6.95 -18.30 -16.70
CA GLN A 127 -7.92 -18.74 -15.70
C GLN A 127 -7.27 -19.56 -14.57
N ASP A 128 -6.26 -20.38 -14.87
CA ASP A 128 -5.50 -21.11 -13.86
C ASP A 128 -4.73 -20.15 -12.96
N LEU A 129 -4.07 -19.12 -13.53
CA LEU A 129 -3.36 -18.09 -12.77
C LEU A 129 -4.31 -17.30 -11.87
N ARG A 130 -5.47 -16.90 -12.39
CA ARG A 130 -6.50 -16.18 -11.62
C ARG A 130 -7.01 -17.01 -10.44
N LYS A 131 -7.27 -18.27 -10.67
CA LYS A 131 -7.70 -19.22 -9.64
C LYS A 131 -6.60 -19.38 -8.58
N CYS A 132 -5.36 -19.60 -8.99
CA CYS A 132 -4.21 -19.75 -8.11
C CYS A 132 -4.05 -18.51 -7.18
N ALA A 133 -3.96 -17.32 -7.73
CA ALA A 133 -3.80 -16.09 -6.97
C ALA A 133 -4.98 -15.85 -6.01
N LYS A 134 -6.22 -16.15 -6.49
CA LYS A 134 -7.42 -16.03 -5.67
C LYS A 134 -7.41 -17.00 -4.48
N GLU A 135 -7.09 -18.28 -4.71
CA GLU A 135 -7.08 -19.30 -3.65
C GLU A 135 -6.03 -18.98 -2.57
N MET A 136 -4.85 -18.49 -2.97
CA MET A 136 -3.86 -18.00 -2.02
C MET A 136 -4.41 -16.83 -1.19
N GLN A 137 -5.02 -15.84 -1.83
CA GLN A 137 -5.56 -14.66 -1.16
C GLN A 137 -6.80 -14.98 -0.30
N ASP A 138 -7.56 -16.04 -0.59
CA ASP A 138 -8.70 -16.51 0.23
C ASP A 138 -8.26 -16.99 1.62
N SER A 139 -6.97 -17.24 1.85
CA SER A 139 -6.41 -17.55 3.15
C SER A 139 -6.26 -16.34 4.09
N VAL A 140 -6.43 -15.12 3.57
CA VAL A 140 -6.36 -13.89 4.35
C VAL A 140 -7.63 -13.73 5.19
N ILE A 141 -7.45 -13.62 6.51
CA ILE A 141 -8.57 -13.52 7.46
C ILE A 141 -8.68 -12.16 8.13
N GLN A 142 -7.63 -11.35 8.07
CA GLN A 142 -7.59 -10.05 8.70
C GLN A 142 -6.78 -9.08 7.86
N VAL A 143 -7.30 -7.86 7.70
CA VAL A 143 -6.59 -6.74 7.11
C VAL A 143 -6.86 -5.48 7.91
N GLN A 144 -5.82 -4.70 8.13
CA GLN A 144 -5.89 -3.40 8.79
C GLN A 144 -4.96 -2.42 8.09
N ALA A 145 -5.39 -1.17 7.95
CA ALA A 145 -4.56 -0.07 7.53
C ALA A 145 -4.94 1.20 8.29
N ILE A 146 -3.94 1.93 8.76
CA ILE A 146 -4.07 3.20 9.49
C ILE A 146 -3.15 4.21 8.83
N VAL A 147 -3.67 5.38 8.52
CA VAL A 147 -2.89 6.49 7.94
C VAL A 147 -3.04 7.69 8.86
N ASN A 148 -1.94 8.19 9.41
CA ASN A 148 -1.93 9.32 10.36
C ASN A 148 -2.91 9.14 11.53
N GLY A 149 -3.00 7.92 12.09
CA GLY A 149 -3.91 7.59 13.18
C GLY A 149 -5.36 7.33 12.78
N VAL A 150 -5.71 7.48 11.49
CA VAL A 150 -7.08 7.25 10.97
C VAL A 150 -7.16 5.88 10.29
N ASN A 151 -8.10 5.04 10.74
CA ASN A 151 -8.34 3.75 10.11
C ASN A 151 -8.90 3.92 8.69
N VAL A 152 -8.33 3.20 7.72
CA VAL A 152 -8.91 3.05 6.38
C VAL A 152 -10.12 2.12 6.50
N LYS A 153 -11.30 2.64 6.16
CA LYS A 153 -12.57 1.90 6.25
C LYS A 153 -12.86 1.10 4.98
N GLY A 154 -13.61 0.00 5.12
CA GLY A 154 -14.12 -0.78 3.99
C GLY A 154 -13.02 -1.50 3.21
N LEU A 155 -11.96 -1.99 3.88
CA LEU A 155 -10.82 -2.66 3.26
C LEU A 155 -11.20 -3.92 2.48
N ASP A 156 -12.34 -4.52 2.76
CA ASP A 156 -12.95 -5.60 1.99
C ASP A 156 -13.19 -5.22 0.53
N LYS A 157 -13.55 -3.96 0.25
CA LYS A 157 -13.77 -3.43 -1.10
C LYS A 157 -12.48 -3.20 -1.89
N TYR A 158 -11.35 -3.20 -1.21
CA TYR A 158 -10.02 -2.98 -1.80
C TYR A 158 -9.26 -4.28 -2.06
N ARG A 159 -9.96 -5.42 -2.05
CA ARG A 159 -9.41 -6.66 -2.62
C ARG A 159 -9.55 -6.60 -4.14
N ILE A 160 -8.42 -6.53 -4.82
CA ILE A 160 -8.35 -6.29 -6.27
C ILE A 160 -7.49 -7.37 -6.92
N GLN A 161 -8.05 -8.00 -7.94
CA GLN A 161 -7.30 -8.88 -8.84
C GLN A 161 -6.77 -8.07 -10.03
N SER A 162 -5.52 -8.31 -10.42
CA SER A 162 -4.91 -7.66 -11.59
C SER A 162 -5.48 -8.17 -12.91
N PRO A 163 -5.38 -7.44 -14.02
CA PRO A 163 -5.38 -8.05 -15.34
C PRO A 163 -4.20 -9.02 -15.46
N LEU A 164 -4.20 -9.85 -16.52
CA LEU A 164 -3.00 -10.60 -16.92
C LEU A 164 -1.89 -9.61 -17.28
N PHE A 165 -0.71 -9.79 -16.71
CA PHE A 165 0.43 -8.91 -16.97
C PHE A 165 1.72 -9.71 -17.22
N ASN A 166 2.64 -9.09 -17.92
CA ASN A 166 3.97 -9.63 -18.13
C ASN A 166 4.96 -9.02 -17.16
N PHE A 167 5.94 -9.80 -16.71
CA PHE A 167 7.15 -9.28 -16.08
C PHE A 167 8.39 -10.01 -16.57
N THR A 168 9.54 -9.37 -16.42
CA THR A 168 10.85 -9.94 -16.74
C THR A 168 11.75 -9.82 -15.52
N LEU A 169 12.35 -10.93 -15.11
CA LEU A 169 13.23 -10.98 -13.96
C LEU A 169 14.64 -10.47 -14.31
N GLY A 170 15.15 -9.59 -13.46
CA GLY A 170 16.57 -9.18 -13.51
C GLY A 170 17.51 -10.22 -12.90
N GLY A 171 18.80 -9.91 -12.89
CA GLY A 171 19.77 -10.65 -12.08
C GLY A 171 19.51 -10.49 -10.59
N ASN A 172 19.87 -11.51 -9.79
CA ASN A 172 19.65 -11.52 -8.32
C ASN A 172 18.20 -11.17 -7.93
N ASN A 173 17.22 -11.70 -8.66
CA ASN A 173 15.80 -11.44 -8.41
C ASN A 173 15.29 -12.15 -7.15
N ILE A 174 14.15 -11.71 -6.65
CA ILE A 174 13.56 -12.23 -5.41
C ILE A 174 13.02 -13.65 -5.53
N LEU A 175 12.74 -14.14 -6.74
CA LEU A 175 12.30 -15.51 -7.00
C LEU A 175 13.47 -16.51 -7.10
N GLY A 176 14.71 -16.03 -7.20
CA GLY A 176 15.89 -16.89 -7.37
C GLY A 176 15.92 -17.64 -8.69
N MET A 177 15.18 -17.18 -9.69
CA MET A 177 15.10 -17.77 -11.03
C MET A 177 16.16 -17.17 -11.96
N PRO A 178 16.43 -17.81 -13.11
CA PRO A 178 17.37 -17.27 -14.10
C PRO A 178 17.01 -15.85 -14.52
N ALA A 179 18.03 -15.00 -14.68
CA ALA A 179 17.86 -13.66 -15.24
C ALA A 179 17.23 -13.74 -16.65
N GLN A 180 16.53 -12.68 -17.05
CA GLN A 180 15.78 -12.58 -18.32
C GLN A 180 14.62 -13.59 -18.47
N THR A 181 14.25 -14.29 -17.40
CA THR A 181 12.98 -15.05 -17.40
C THR A 181 11.83 -14.07 -17.56
N THR A 182 11.10 -14.21 -18.69
CA THR A 182 9.87 -13.44 -18.96
C THR A 182 8.68 -14.38 -18.83
N THR A 183 7.64 -13.95 -18.13
CA THR A 183 6.46 -14.76 -17.87
C THR A 183 5.22 -13.89 -17.74
N GLN A 184 4.06 -14.55 -17.76
CA GLN A 184 2.78 -13.92 -17.48
C GLN A 184 2.29 -14.29 -16.08
N ALA A 185 1.59 -13.36 -15.43
CA ALA A 185 1.10 -13.50 -14.09
C ALA A 185 -0.27 -12.85 -13.89
N VAL A 186 -0.94 -13.28 -12.85
CA VAL A 186 -2.11 -12.62 -12.26
C VAL A 186 -1.88 -12.50 -10.76
N SER A 187 -2.22 -11.35 -10.18
CA SER A 187 -2.19 -11.13 -8.73
C SER A 187 -3.57 -10.91 -8.16
N ASP A 188 -3.74 -11.22 -6.88
CA ASP A 188 -4.90 -10.88 -6.05
C ASP A 188 -4.40 -10.31 -4.72
N GLY A 189 -5.06 -9.29 -4.17
CA GLY A 189 -4.56 -8.69 -2.93
C GLY A 189 -5.46 -7.61 -2.35
N ASN A 190 -5.18 -7.26 -1.10
CA ASN A 190 -5.81 -6.13 -0.41
C ASN A 190 -4.88 -4.92 -0.51
N TRP A 191 -5.34 -3.89 -1.21
CA TRP A 191 -4.54 -2.75 -1.62
C TRP A 191 -5.09 -1.45 -1.05
N VAL A 192 -4.21 -0.50 -0.78
CA VAL A 192 -4.57 0.88 -0.44
C VAL A 192 -3.82 1.84 -1.36
N PHE A 193 -4.56 2.68 -2.06
CA PHE A 193 -4.01 3.65 -2.98
C PHE A 193 -4.35 5.07 -2.50
N LEU A 194 -3.38 5.71 -1.86
CA LEU A 194 -3.53 7.06 -1.33
C LEU A 194 -3.30 8.11 -2.40
N LYS A 195 -4.13 9.15 -2.40
CA LYS A 195 -3.83 10.40 -3.10
C LYS A 195 -2.54 11.01 -2.55
N PRO A 196 -1.90 11.97 -3.26
CA PRO A 196 -0.69 12.61 -2.77
C PRO A 196 -0.89 13.17 -1.35
N LEU A 197 0.02 12.78 -0.46
CA LEU A 197 0.06 13.30 0.90
C LEU A 197 0.66 14.71 0.90
N PRO A 198 0.22 15.62 1.77
CA PRO A 198 0.84 16.94 1.92
C PRO A 198 2.29 16.83 2.40
N MET A 199 3.08 17.89 2.20
CA MET A 199 4.44 17.96 2.72
C MET A 199 4.44 17.80 4.26
N GLY A 200 5.43 17.10 4.78
CA GLY A 200 5.59 16.86 6.21
C GLY A 200 5.75 15.38 6.57
N LYS A 201 5.58 15.07 7.83
CA LYS A 201 5.71 13.72 8.38
C LYS A 201 4.36 13.00 8.38
N HIS A 202 4.36 11.74 7.96
CA HIS A 202 3.20 10.87 7.95
C HIS A 202 3.55 9.50 8.48
N VAL A 203 2.57 8.82 9.04
CA VAL A 203 2.72 7.42 9.49
C VAL A 203 1.68 6.58 8.78
N ILE A 204 2.13 5.51 8.14
CA ILE A 204 1.26 4.47 7.59
C ILE A 204 1.56 3.19 8.36
N TYR A 205 0.54 2.63 8.98
CA TYR A 205 0.58 1.31 9.59
C TYR A 205 -0.35 0.38 8.83
N PHE A 206 0.09 -0.81 8.53
CA PHE A 206 -0.78 -1.85 8.01
C PHE A 206 -0.36 -3.23 8.51
N LYS A 207 -1.34 -4.14 8.53
CA LYS A 207 -1.21 -5.47 9.07
C LYS A 207 -2.16 -6.40 8.35
N GLY A 208 -1.69 -7.58 8.00
CA GLY A 208 -2.49 -8.65 7.44
C GLY A 208 -2.26 -9.95 8.18
N GLY A 209 -3.31 -10.73 8.38
CA GLY A 209 -3.26 -12.04 9.02
C GLY A 209 -3.70 -13.14 8.07
N LEU A 210 -2.99 -14.26 8.10
CA LEU A 210 -3.33 -15.48 7.36
C LEU A 210 -4.00 -16.49 8.28
N LYS A 211 -4.97 -17.21 7.75
CA LYS A 211 -5.56 -18.37 8.43
C LYS A 211 -4.47 -19.39 8.72
N SER A 212 -4.37 -19.84 9.98
CA SER A 212 -3.53 -20.98 10.31
C SER A 212 -4.06 -22.20 9.55
N ILE A 213 -3.37 -22.64 8.52
CA ILE A 213 -3.73 -23.86 7.83
C ILE A 213 -2.98 -25.01 8.51
N ASN A 214 -3.66 -25.63 9.47
CA ASN A 214 -3.33 -27.02 9.79
C ASN A 214 -3.89 -27.85 8.64
N ALA A 215 -3.24 -27.86 7.50
CA ALA A 215 -3.47 -28.89 6.49
C ALA A 215 -2.73 -28.55 5.19
N THR A 216 -2.08 -29.49 4.62
CA THR A 216 -2.18 -29.78 3.21
C THR A 216 -3.56 -29.39 2.68
N ALA A 217 -3.72 -28.18 2.11
CA ALA A 217 -4.88 -27.86 1.33
C ALA A 217 -4.77 -28.70 0.04
N THR A 218 -5.19 -29.93 0.13
CA THR A 218 -5.53 -30.74 -1.03
C THR A 218 -6.84 -30.18 -1.58
N SER A 219 -6.81 -29.08 -2.30
CA SER A 219 -7.81 -28.82 -3.28
C SER A 219 -7.57 -29.85 -4.39
N GLY A 220 -8.61 -30.47 -4.93
CA GLY A 220 -8.56 -31.64 -5.84
C GLY A 220 -7.87 -31.44 -7.20
N SER A 221 -6.85 -30.63 -7.25
CA SER A 221 -5.83 -30.53 -8.27
C SER A 221 -4.47 -30.65 -7.56
N ASN A 222 -3.58 -31.49 -8.03
CA ASN A 222 -2.26 -31.85 -7.51
C ASN A 222 -1.26 -30.68 -7.38
N SER A 223 -1.66 -29.52 -6.89
CA SER A 223 -0.83 -28.36 -6.72
C SER A 223 -0.91 -27.86 -5.29
N ASN A 224 0.16 -28.09 -4.54
CA ASN A 224 0.37 -27.50 -3.22
C ASN A 224 0.75 -26.02 -3.41
N TYR A 225 -0.24 -25.13 -3.52
CA TYR A 225 0.03 -23.69 -3.44
C TYR A 225 0.22 -23.34 -1.98
N THR A 226 1.44 -23.04 -1.59
CA THR A 226 1.74 -22.51 -0.27
C THR A 226 2.05 -21.03 -0.38
N PHE A 227 1.35 -20.22 0.40
CA PHE A 227 1.75 -18.84 0.61
C PHE A 227 3.17 -18.85 1.24
N ALA A 228 4.10 -18.05 0.69
CA ALA A 228 5.49 -18.00 1.14
C ALA A 228 5.65 -17.28 2.49
N GLY A 229 4.84 -17.65 3.49
CA GLY A 229 4.90 -17.11 4.83
C GLY A 229 4.52 -18.16 5.86
N PRO A 230 4.97 -18.04 7.10
CA PRO A 230 4.59 -18.97 8.16
C PRO A 230 3.08 -18.87 8.42
N TYR A 231 2.44 -20.00 8.61
CA TYR A 231 1.02 -20.10 8.97
C TYR A 231 0.71 -19.30 10.25
N GLY A 232 -0.43 -18.60 10.26
CA GLY A 232 -0.76 -17.68 11.33
C GLY A 232 0.04 -16.39 11.28
N TRP A 233 0.60 -16.07 10.12
CA TRP A 233 1.44 -14.91 9.92
C TRP A 233 0.66 -13.62 10.16
N ASP A 234 1.22 -12.82 11.03
CA ASP A 234 0.80 -11.49 11.38
C ASP A 234 2.01 -10.59 11.13
N SER A 235 1.96 -9.80 10.06
CA SER A 235 3.09 -9.00 9.62
C SER A 235 2.74 -7.51 9.68
N PRO A 236 2.84 -6.89 10.87
CA PRO A 236 2.67 -5.46 10.99
C PRO A 236 3.85 -4.72 10.36
N VAL A 237 3.52 -3.71 9.57
CA VAL A 237 4.48 -2.82 8.93
C VAL A 237 4.13 -1.39 9.28
N THR A 238 5.10 -0.64 9.80
CA THR A 238 5.00 0.79 10.01
C THR A 238 5.94 1.52 9.06
N TYR A 239 5.41 2.47 8.30
CA TYR A 239 6.20 3.41 7.51
C TYR A 239 6.13 4.80 8.14
N HIS A 240 7.28 5.36 8.48
CA HIS A 240 7.47 6.76 8.83
C HIS A 240 7.90 7.51 7.57
N LEU A 241 6.95 8.18 6.93
CA LEU A 241 7.19 8.91 5.69
C LEU A 241 7.53 10.37 5.97
N THR A 242 8.46 10.91 5.20
CA THR A 242 8.68 12.35 5.10
C THR A 242 8.42 12.76 3.66
N ILE A 243 7.35 13.54 3.44
CA ILE A 243 7.05 14.11 2.14
C ILE A 243 7.84 15.40 1.99
N THR A 244 8.77 15.41 1.04
CA THR A 244 9.73 16.50 0.82
C THR A 244 9.45 17.23 -0.49
N LYS A 245 9.96 18.46 -0.58
CA LYS A 245 9.96 19.19 -1.86
C LYS A 245 10.75 18.37 -2.90
N SER A 246 10.21 18.28 -4.11
CA SER A 246 10.84 17.65 -5.28
C SER A 246 12.07 18.42 -5.71
#